data_1684575a962bec5d59a99de51502ff1d
#
_entry.id   1684575a962bec5d59a99de51502ff1d
#
_cell.length_a   1.000
_cell.length_b   1.000
_cell.length_c   1.000
_cell.angle_alpha   90.00
_cell.angle_beta   90.00
_cell.angle_gamma   90.00
#
_symmetry.space_group_name_H-M   'P 1'
#
loop_
_entity.id
_entity.type
_entity.pdbx_description
1 polymer ?
#
loop_
_entity_poly.entity_id
_entity_poly.type
_entity_poly.pdbx_seq_one_letter_code
_entity_poly.pdbx_strand_id
1 'polypeptide(L)'
;MTSGGIDVIGHALQYIGWAFFPSLLLPAILLLTGRGKNLSRTTSILIDRLSILIGEIIKWVMPLMVISVVIAVFALSIYGISSIWWDESVIYLHALGICLGVAPTYLAGEHVKVDIFFEKMGNRARALVEICGFYVLLVPVCIAVIWRSQSFVSFAWQSLEGSTNSGGIKGVYMLKTALCVLFVMLLFQGLSVALRAALKLRGDKPAEILRHTNIAFVPSSKAGGSSK
;
A
#
# COMPACT_ATOMS: atom_id res chain seq x y z
N MET A 1 -33.53 6.22 2.40
CA MET A 1 -32.85 5.46 3.46
C MET A 1 -31.38 5.38 3.09
N THR A 2 -30.50 5.92 3.93
CA THR A 2 -29.02 5.67 4.00
C THR A 2 -28.10 6.89 4.05
N SER A 3 -28.56 8.11 4.34
CA SER A 3 -27.63 9.19 4.64
C SER A 3 -26.85 8.90 5.95
N GLY A 4 -27.49 8.33 6.95
CA GLY A 4 -26.85 8.05 8.25
C GLY A 4 -25.72 7.02 8.23
N GLY A 5 -25.73 6.04 7.32
CA GLY A 5 -24.68 5.03 7.22
C GLY A 5 -23.39 5.56 6.58
N ILE A 6 -23.53 6.42 5.58
CA ILE A 6 -22.39 7.05 4.88
C ILE A 6 -21.71 8.06 5.80
N ASP A 7 -22.50 8.81 6.57
CA ASP A 7 -21.99 9.78 7.55
C ASP A 7 -21.22 9.08 8.68
N VAL A 8 -21.70 7.94 9.17
CA VAL A 8 -21.01 7.14 10.21
C VAL A 8 -19.68 6.61 9.68
N ILE A 9 -19.65 6.10 8.46
CA ILE A 9 -18.39 5.62 7.83
C ILE A 9 -17.43 6.79 7.62
N GLY A 10 -17.92 7.94 7.14
CA GLY A 10 -17.12 9.15 6.97
C GLY A 10 -16.50 9.63 8.28
N HIS A 11 -17.28 9.71 9.34
CA HIS A 11 -16.78 10.07 10.67
C HIS A 11 -15.81 9.02 11.23
N ALA A 12 -16.09 7.73 11.10
CA ALA A 12 -15.19 6.68 11.53
C ALA A 12 -13.83 6.77 10.83
N LEU A 13 -13.81 6.96 9.51
CA LEU A 13 -12.58 7.17 8.74
C LEU A 13 -11.84 8.44 9.16
N GLN A 14 -12.56 9.51 9.47
CA GLN A 14 -12.00 10.75 9.97
C GLN A 14 -11.34 10.55 11.35
N TYR A 15 -12.00 9.86 12.29
CA TYR A 15 -11.42 9.54 13.60
C TYR A 15 -10.20 8.63 13.48
N ILE A 16 -10.23 7.64 12.61
CA ILE A 16 -9.07 6.78 12.31
C ILE A 16 -7.91 7.63 11.77
N GLY A 17 -8.19 8.57 10.85
CA GLY A 17 -7.19 9.49 10.32
C GLY A 17 -6.57 10.38 11.39
N TRP A 18 -7.39 10.96 12.27
CA TRP A 18 -6.92 11.78 13.38
C TRP A 18 -6.11 10.98 14.41
N ALA A 19 -6.52 9.74 14.72
CA ALA A 19 -5.78 8.85 15.59
C ALA A 19 -4.45 8.40 14.99
N PHE A 20 -4.39 8.28 13.66
CA PHE A 20 -3.18 7.89 12.96
C PHE A 20 -2.19 9.04 12.78
N PHE A 21 -2.66 10.29 12.69
CA PHE A 21 -1.81 11.46 12.49
C PHE A 21 -0.66 11.57 13.50
N PRO A 22 -0.88 11.39 14.83
CA PRO A 22 0.22 11.42 15.81
C PRO A 22 1.21 10.27 15.62
N SER A 23 0.82 9.14 15.03
CA SER A 23 1.74 8.04 14.77
C SER A 23 2.80 8.38 13.71
N LEU A 24 2.50 9.30 12.80
CA LEU A 24 3.47 9.83 11.82
C LEU A 24 4.63 10.55 12.49
N LEU A 25 4.43 11.09 13.69
CA LEU A 25 5.48 11.78 14.45
C LEU A 25 6.36 10.81 15.26
N LEU A 26 5.96 9.53 15.40
CA LEU A 26 6.72 8.54 16.18
C LEU A 26 8.20 8.41 15.77
N PRO A 27 8.58 8.35 14.47
CA PRO A 27 9.99 8.29 14.08
C PRO A 27 10.77 9.51 14.55
N ALA A 28 10.19 10.71 14.43
CA ALA A 28 10.81 11.96 14.87
C ALA A 28 10.94 12.01 16.39
N ILE A 29 9.88 11.64 17.12
CA ILE A 29 9.88 11.58 18.60
C ILE A 29 10.92 10.58 19.07
N LEU A 30 11.01 9.41 18.44
CA LEU A 30 12.00 8.38 18.76
C LEU A 30 13.43 8.92 18.57
N LEU A 31 13.69 9.64 17.49
CA LEU A 31 15.01 10.23 17.24
C LEU A 31 15.38 11.29 18.26
N LEU A 32 14.44 12.17 18.63
CA LEU A 32 14.70 13.30 19.54
C LEU A 32 14.79 12.87 21.00
N THR A 33 13.87 12.05 21.48
CA THR A 33 13.74 11.76 22.93
C THR A 33 14.22 10.39 23.33
N GLY A 34 14.34 9.45 22.39
CA GLY A 34 14.65 8.04 22.68
C GLY A 34 13.54 7.25 23.37
N ARG A 35 12.39 7.90 23.59
CA ARG A 35 11.22 7.28 24.21
C ARG A 35 10.36 6.60 23.15
N GLY A 36 9.65 5.54 23.54
CA GLY A 36 8.71 4.86 22.62
C GLY A 36 9.31 3.74 21.77
N LYS A 37 10.47 3.20 22.10
CA LYS A 37 11.12 2.08 21.37
C LYS A 37 10.19 0.87 21.21
N ASN A 38 9.53 0.47 22.30
CA ASN A 38 8.61 -0.67 22.26
C ASN A 38 7.38 -0.36 21.41
N LEU A 39 6.82 0.85 21.53
CA LEU A 39 5.69 1.30 20.71
C LEU A 39 6.08 1.31 19.23
N SER A 40 7.23 1.89 18.88
CA SER A 40 7.73 1.94 17.51
C SER A 40 7.92 0.54 16.93
N ARG A 41 8.45 -0.40 17.71
CA ARG A 41 8.62 -1.79 17.29
C ARG A 41 7.28 -2.49 17.11
N THR A 42 6.34 -2.33 18.04
CA THR A 42 5.00 -2.94 17.95
C THR A 42 4.23 -2.38 16.75
N THR A 43 4.27 -1.06 16.54
CA THR A 43 3.59 -0.41 15.41
C THR A 43 4.15 -0.90 14.07
N SER A 44 5.48 -1.00 13.91
CA SER A 44 6.07 -1.51 12.67
C SER A 44 5.69 -2.96 12.41
N ILE A 45 5.68 -3.83 13.44
CA ILE A 45 5.28 -5.23 13.30
C ILE A 45 3.79 -5.34 12.91
N LEU A 46 2.94 -4.52 13.50
CA LEU A 46 1.50 -4.53 13.20
C LEU A 46 1.23 -4.14 11.74
N ILE A 47 1.87 -3.06 11.29
CA ILE A 47 1.76 -2.58 9.91
C ILE A 47 2.24 -3.67 8.93
N ASP A 48 3.37 -4.31 9.24
CA ASP A 48 3.91 -5.38 8.39
C ASP A 48 2.99 -6.59 8.31
N ARG A 49 2.41 -7.00 9.44
CA ARG A 49 1.43 -8.11 9.46
C ARG A 49 0.21 -7.81 8.59
N LEU A 50 -0.31 -6.59 8.65
CA LEU A 50 -1.42 -6.14 7.79
C LEU A 50 -1.01 -6.17 6.31
N SER A 51 0.17 -5.67 5.98
CA SER A 51 0.67 -5.70 4.60
C SER A 51 0.85 -7.11 4.08
N ILE A 52 1.36 -8.03 4.90
CA ILE A 52 1.51 -9.45 4.54
C ILE A 52 0.14 -10.09 4.31
N LEU A 53 -0.83 -9.86 5.21
CA LEU A 53 -2.18 -10.40 5.07
C LEU A 53 -2.84 -9.94 3.76
N ILE A 54 -2.72 -8.65 3.45
CA ILE A 54 -3.22 -8.09 2.19
C ILE A 54 -2.49 -8.72 1.00
N GLY A 55 -1.16 -8.88 1.08
CA GLY A 55 -0.35 -9.53 0.05
C GLY A 55 -0.79 -10.96 -0.25
N GLU A 56 -1.11 -11.74 0.80
CA GLU A 56 -1.60 -13.11 0.67
C GLU A 56 -2.96 -13.21 -0.06
N ILE A 57 -3.80 -12.20 0.08
CA ILE A 57 -5.08 -12.12 -0.63
C ILE A 57 -4.84 -11.68 -2.08
N ILE A 58 -4.05 -10.62 -2.26
CA ILE A 58 -3.83 -9.98 -3.56
C ILE A 58 -3.06 -10.88 -4.54
N LYS A 59 -2.20 -11.77 -4.07
CA LYS A 59 -1.50 -12.72 -4.96
C LYS A 59 -2.45 -13.54 -5.84
N TRP A 60 -3.68 -13.79 -5.38
CA TRP A 60 -4.69 -14.52 -6.14
C TRP A 60 -5.46 -13.66 -7.13
N VAL A 61 -5.45 -12.34 -6.95
CA VAL A 61 -6.13 -11.40 -7.85
C VAL A 61 -5.46 -11.36 -9.22
N MET A 62 -4.13 -11.43 -9.28
CA MET A 62 -3.39 -11.40 -10.55
C MET A 62 -3.66 -12.61 -11.45
N PRO A 63 -3.56 -13.87 -10.97
CA PRO A 63 -3.97 -15.02 -11.78
C PRO A 63 -5.43 -14.97 -12.20
N LEU A 64 -6.32 -14.53 -11.30
CA LEU A 64 -7.74 -14.38 -11.63
C LEU A 64 -7.96 -13.37 -12.75
N MET A 65 -7.25 -12.25 -12.71
CA MET A 65 -7.29 -11.24 -13.78
C MET A 65 -6.82 -11.83 -15.12
N VAL A 66 -5.70 -12.55 -15.13
CA VAL A 66 -5.17 -13.17 -16.36
C VAL A 66 -6.17 -14.18 -16.93
N ILE A 67 -6.74 -15.05 -16.09
CA ILE A 67 -7.75 -16.02 -16.51
C ILE A 67 -8.97 -15.28 -17.09
N SER A 68 -9.40 -14.20 -16.45
CA SER A 68 -10.55 -13.39 -16.92
C SER A 68 -10.27 -12.78 -18.31
N VAL A 69 -9.08 -12.25 -18.53
CA VAL A 69 -8.68 -11.71 -19.85
C VAL A 69 -8.67 -12.80 -20.91
N VAL A 70 -8.09 -13.96 -20.60
CA VAL A 70 -8.03 -15.11 -21.51
C VAL A 70 -9.44 -15.53 -21.93
N ILE A 71 -10.35 -15.68 -20.95
CA ILE A 71 -11.74 -16.05 -21.23
C ILE A 71 -12.43 -14.98 -22.11
N ALA A 72 -12.22 -13.68 -21.82
CA ALA A 72 -12.80 -12.60 -22.63
C ALA A 72 -12.33 -12.65 -24.08
N VAL A 73 -11.02 -12.84 -24.31
CA VAL A 73 -10.43 -12.94 -25.63
C VAL A 73 -10.95 -14.16 -26.40
N PHE A 74 -11.04 -15.32 -25.74
CA PHE A 74 -11.60 -16.53 -26.37
C PHE A 74 -13.08 -16.38 -26.71
N ALA A 75 -13.88 -15.80 -25.81
CA ALA A 75 -15.29 -15.54 -26.05
C ALA A 75 -15.51 -14.63 -27.27
N LEU A 76 -14.72 -13.58 -27.37
CA LEU A 76 -14.77 -12.68 -28.52
C LEU A 76 -14.30 -13.36 -29.82
N SER A 77 -13.17 -14.10 -29.78
CA SER A 77 -12.54 -14.64 -30.98
C SER A 77 -13.30 -15.83 -31.57
N ILE A 78 -13.89 -16.70 -30.72
CA ILE A 78 -14.56 -17.94 -31.18
C ILE A 78 -16.06 -17.72 -31.34
N TYR A 79 -16.69 -17.00 -30.40
CA TYR A 79 -18.14 -16.85 -30.36
C TYR A 79 -18.63 -15.47 -30.81
N GLY A 80 -17.72 -14.50 -31.05
CA GLY A 80 -18.08 -13.12 -31.35
C GLY A 80 -18.83 -12.41 -30.23
N ILE A 81 -18.74 -12.92 -28.99
CA ILE A 81 -19.45 -12.38 -27.83
C ILE A 81 -18.50 -11.48 -27.06
N SER A 82 -18.87 -10.20 -26.91
CA SER A 82 -18.21 -9.28 -25.98
C SER A 82 -19.19 -8.83 -24.89
N SER A 83 -18.69 -8.65 -23.68
CA SER A 83 -19.48 -8.17 -22.56
C SER A 83 -18.75 -7.03 -21.86
N ILE A 84 -19.33 -5.84 -21.90
CA ILE A 84 -18.80 -4.63 -21.26
C ILE A 84 -18.59 -4.88 -19.75
N TRP A 85 -19.53 -5.58 -19.11
CA TRP A 85 -19.42 -5.93 -17.69
C TRP A 85 -18.19 -6.78 -17.40
N TRP A 86 -17.87 -7.73 -18.29
CA TRP A 86 -16.69 -8.60 -18.15
C TRP A 86 -15.38 -7.82 -18.31
N ASP A 87 -15.32 -6.98 -19.34
CA ASP A 87 -14.15 -6.15 -19.63
C ASP A 87 -13.89 -5.16 -18.49
N GLU A 88 -14.91 -4.55 -17.95
CA GLU A 88 -14.80 -3.67 -16.78
C GLU A 88 -14.38 -4.43 -15.53
N SER A 89 -14.81 -5.68 -15.33
CA SER A 89 -14.38 -6.52 -14.19
C SER A 89 -12.86 -6.71 -14.17
N VAL A 90 -12.24 -6.87 -15.34
CA VAL A 90 -10.77 -6.96 -15.47
C VAL A 90 -10.11 -5.66 -15.02
N ILE A 91 -10.67 -4.50 -15.37
CA ILE A 91 -10.16 -3.20 -14.94
C ILE A 91 -10.24 -3.06 -13.41
N TYR A 92 -11.34 -3.50 -12.79
CA TYR A 92 -11.49 -3.50 -11.32
C TYR A 92 -10.49 -4.41 -10.64
N LEU A 93 -10.28 -5.63 -11.15
CA LEU A 93 -9.28 -6.57 -10.63
C LEU A 93 -7.86 -5.98 -10.73
N HIS A 94 -7.54 -5.36 -11.86
CA HIS A 94 -6.26 -4.70 -12.08
C HIS A 94 -6.03 -3.56 -11.09
N ALA A 95 -7.00 -2.69 -10.95
CA ALA A 95 -6.92 -1.56 -10.02
C ALA A 95 -6.78 -2.02 -8.56
N LEU A 96 -7.56 -3.02 -8.13
CA LEU A 96 -7.44 -3.60 -6.80
C LEU A 96 -6.07 -4.24 -6.59
N GLY A 97 -5.58 -4.98 -7.59
CA GLY A 97 -4.25 -5.61 -7.55
C GLY A 97 -3.14 -4.59 -7.32
N ILE A 98 -3.14 -3.48 -8.05
CA ILE A 98 -2.16 -2.40 -7.89
C ILE A 98 -2.36 -1.68 -6.55
N CYS A 99 -3.57 -1.21 -6.27
CA CYS A 99 -3.83 -0.36 -5.10
C CYS A 99 -3.54 -1.07 -3.78
N LEU A 100 -3.89 -2.35 -3.65
CA LEU A 100 -3.65 -3.12 -2.45
C LEU A 100 -2.29 -3.82 -2.45
N GLY A 101 -1.70 -4.07 -3.63
CA GLY A 101 -0.40 -4.70 -3.79
C GLY A 101 0.79 -3.78 -3.46
N VAL A 102 0.60 -2.47 -3.42
CA VAL A 102 1.68 -1.50 -3.20
C VAL A 102 2.38 -1.67 -1.85
N ALA A 103 1.64 -1.90 -0.76
CA ALA A 103 2.20 -2.02 0.57
C ALA A 103 3.03 -3.30 0.77
N PRO A 104 2.55 -4.52 0.41
CA PRO A 104 3.37 -5.72 0.49
C PRO A 104 4.60 -5.66 -0.44
N THR A 105 4.50 -5.08 -1.63
CA THR A 105 5.64 -4.88 -2.53
C THR A 105 6.68 -3.93 -1.93
N TYR A 106 6.24 -2.88 -1.26
CA TYR A 106 7.13 -1.96 -0.55
C TYR A 106 7.82 -2.64 0.63
N LEU A 107 7.09 -3.49 1.38
CA LEU A 107 7.64 -4.30 2.47
C LEU A 107 8.69 -5.29 1.97
N ALA A 108 8.47 -5.93 0.83
CA ALA A 108 9.42 -6.86 0.21
C ALA A 108 10.73 -6.18 -0.22
N GLY A 109 10.73 -4.83 -0.33
CA GLY A 109 11.89 -4.05 -0.76
C GLY A 109 12.11 -4.10 -2.27
N GLU A 110 11.10 -4.53 -3.02
CA GLU A 110 11.11 -4.71 -4.47
C GLU A 110 10.93 -3.39 -5.24
N HIS A 111 10.73 -2.27 -4.53
CA HIS A 111 10.76 -0.96 -5.17
C HIS A 111 12.16 -0.65 -5.68
N VAL A 112 12.23 -0.15 -6.91
CA VAL A 112 13.47 0.28 -7.55
C VAL A 112 14.16 1.31 -6.65
N LYS A 113 15.22 0.85 -5.96
CA LYS A 113 16.14 1.73 -5.26
C LYS A 113 17.23 2.11 -6.24
N VAL A 114 17.66 3.36 -6.20
CA VAL A 114 18.82 3.78 -6.97
C VAL A 114 20.06 3.21 -6.29
N ASP A 115 20.31 1.91 -6.49
CA ASP A 115 21.32 1.11 -5.78
C ASP A 115 22.73 1.70 -5.90
N ILE A 116 23.02 2.38 -7.03
CA ILE A 116 24.31 3.02 -7.30
C ILE A 116 24.71 4.01 -6.20
N PHE A 117 23.74 4.76 -5.66
CA PHE A 117 23.98 5.67 -4.53
C PHE A 117 23.92 4.95 -3.19
N PHE A 118 22.98 4.02 -3.05
CA PHE A 118 22.79 3.29 -1.79
C PHE A 118 23.97 2.36 -1.45
N GLU A 119 24.60 1.71 -2.43
CA GLU A 119 25.75 0.81 -2.20
C GLU A 119 26.96 1.53 -1.60
N LYS A 120 27.20 2.79 -2.00
CA LYS A 120 28.32 3.60 -1.50
C LYS A 120 28.05 4.27 -0.14
N MET A 121 26.80 4.25 0.34
CA MET A 121 26.41 4.89 1.58
C MET A 121 26.59 3.96 2.77
N GLY A 122 27.14 4.46 3.87
CA GLY A 122 27.18 3.78 5.16
C GLY A 122 25.76 3.58 5.74
N ASN A 123 25.61 2.64 6.66
CA ASN A 123 24.32 2.27 7.26
C ASN A 123 23.57 3.46 7.90
N ARG A 124 24.29 4.42 8.47
CA ARG A 124 23.68 5.64 9.04
C ARG A 124 23.13 6.56 7.97
N ALA A 125 23.89 6.78 6.88
CA ALA A 125 23.46 7.62 5.77
C ALA A 125 22.22 7.04 5.09
N ARG A 126 22.16 5.71 4.87
CA ARG A 126 20.98 5.02 4.34
C ARG A 126 19.75 5.26 5.21
N ALA A 127 19.88 5.10 6.52
CA ALA A 127 18.76 5.32 7.43
C ALA A 127 18.28 6.79 7.45
N LEU A 128 19.18 7.76 7.32
CA LEU A 128 18.82 9.17 7.19
C LEU A 128 18.06 9.44 5.90
N VAL A 129 18.51 8.88 4.78
CA VAL A 129 17.83 9.03 3.49
C VAL A 129 16.42 8.42 3.53
N GLU A 130 16.24 7.26 4.17
CA GLU A 130 14.93 6.62 4.36
C GLU A 130 13.99 7.53 5.17
N ILE A 131 14.46 8.16 6.24
CA ILE A 131 13.65 9.06 7.08
C ILE A 131 13.36 10.39 6.35
N CYS A 132 14.36 10.98 5.71
CA CYS A 132 14.16 12.19 4.91
C CYS A 132 13.18 11.95 3.76
N GLY A 133 13.33 10.84 3.03
CA GLY A 133 12.42 10.47 1.96
C GLY A 133 10.98 10.29 2.45
N PHE A 134 10.82 9.69 3.64
CA PHE A 134 9.51 9.56 4.26
C PHE A 134 8.88 10.93 4.55
N TYR A 135 9.57 11.82 5.27
CA TYR A 135 8.99 13.10 5.70
C TYR A 135 8.91 14.15 4.60
N VAL A 136 9.90 14.24 3.71
CA VAL A 136 9.99 15.30 2.70
C VAL A 136 9.22 14.95 1.43
N LEU A 137 9.19 13.66 1.06
CA LEU A 137 8.57 13.22 -0.19
C LEU A 137 7.25 12.48 0.06
N LEU A 138 7.29 11.38 0.82
CA LEU A 138 6.15 10.48 0.92
C LEU A 138 4.98 11.10 1.68
N VAL A 139 5.20 11.65 2.86
CA VAL A 139 4.15 12.24 3.71
C VAL A 139 3.43 13.38 3.00
N PRO A 140 4.11 14.43 2.47
CA PRO A 140 3.40 15.54 1.85
C PRO A 140 2.67 15.13 0.58
N VAL A 141 3.25 14.25 -0.24
CA VAL A 141 2.57 13.76 -1.46
C VAL A 141 1.33 12.95 -1.10
N CYS A 142 1.41 11.99 -0.16
CA CYS A 142 0.27 11.21 0.25
C CYS A 142 -0.85 12.09 0.85
N ILE A 143 -0.50 13.02 1.73
CA ILE A 143 -1.48 13.95 2.33
C ILE A 143 -2.12 14.81 1.25
N ALA A 144 -1.34 15.39 0.35
CA ALA A 144 -1.86 16.24 -0.74
C ALA A 144 -2.84 15.48 -1.64
N VAL A 145 -2.50 14.24 -2.02
CA VAL A 145 -3.37 13.40 -2.85
C VAL A 145 -4.63 13.00 -2.09
N ILE A 146 -4.51 12.53 -0.84
CA ILE A 146 -5.68 12.14 -0.03
C ILE A 146 -6.60 13.35 0.16
N TRP A 147 -6.04 14.51 0.50
CA TRP A 147 -6.84 15.73 0.69
C TRP A 147 -7.53 16.18 -0.60
N ARG A 148 -6.79 16.18 -1.72
CA ARG A 148 -7.36 16.58 -3.02
C ARG A 148 -8.41 15.61 -3.52
N SER A 149 -8.29 14.34 -3.21
CA SER A 149 -9.22 13.28 -3.62
C SER A 149 -10.53 13.27 -2.85
N GLN A 150 -10.64 13.93 -1.71
CA GLN A 150 -11.86 13.91 -0.86
C GLN A 150 -13.12 14.34 -1.61
N SER A 151 -13.08 15.49 -2.29
CA SER A 151 -14.23 15.98 -3.07
C SER A 151 -14.62 15.05 -4.20
N PHE A 152 -13.61 14.48 -4.87
CA PHE A 152 -13.79 13.56 -5.98
C PHE A 152 -14.42 12.24 -5.55
N VAL A 153 -13.99 11.69 -4.42
CA VAL A 153 -14.54 10.45 -3.85
C VAL A 153 -15.92 10.70 -3.24
N SER A 154 -16.09 11.78 -2.47
CA SER A 154 -17.38 12.08 -1.84
C SER A 154 -18.49 12.31 -2.87
N PHE A 155 -18.20 13.01 -3.96
CA PHE A 155 -19.14 13.19 -5.06
C PHE A 155 -19.52 11.86 -5.72
N ALA A 156 -18.55 10.97 -5.96
CA ALA A 156 -18.81 9.66 -6.54
C ALA A 156 -19.68 8.77 -5.66
N TRP A 157 -19.52 8.84 -4.33
CA TRP A 157 -20.38 8.14 -3.37
C TRP A 157 -21.79 8.73 -3.28
N GLN A 158 -21.92 10.05 -3.32
CA GLN A 158 -23.24 10.71 -3.28
C GLN A 158 -24.07 10.40 -4.53
N SER A 159 -23.42 10.34 -5.69
CA SER A 159 -24.08 10.04 -6.97
C SER A 159 -24.19 8.55 -7.25
N LEU A 160 -23.60 7.66 -6.41
CA LEU A 160 -23.45 6.22 -6.69
C LEU A 160 -22.95 5.98 -8.12
N GLU A 161 -21.87 6.68 -8.46
CA GLU A 161 -21.36 6.77 -9.82
C GLU A 161 -21.10 5.39 -10.42
N GLY A 162 -21.77 5.11 -11.50
CA GLY A 162 -21.63 3.87 -12.28
C GLY A 162 -20.79 4.08 -13.52
N SER A 163 -20.62 2.99 -14.29
CA SER A 163 -19.98 3.06 -15.60
C SER A 163 -20.77 3.97 -16.55
N THR A 164 -20.05 4.67 -17.39
CA THR A 164 -20.62 5.46 -18.49
C THR A 164 -21.13 4.57 -19.63
N ASN A 165 -20.71 3.30 -19.64
CA ASN A 165 -21.11 2.34 -20.66
C ASN A 165 -22.45 1.69 -20.31
N SER A 166 -23.33 1.53 -21.31
CA SER A 166 -24.57 0.78 -21.15
C SER A 166 -24.25 -0.69 -20.87
N GLY A 167 -24.71 -1.22 -19.71
CA GLY A 167 -24.41 -2.58 -19.28
C GLY A 167 -23.10 -2.74 -18.48
N GLY A 168 -22.40 -1.65 -18.17
CA GLY A 168 -21.20 -1.67 -17.32
C GLY A 168 -21.50 -1.79 -15.83
N ILE A 169 -20.42 -1.87 -15.02
CA ILE A 169 -20.48 -2.06 -13.58
C ILE A 169 -20.86 -0.74 -12.88
N LYS A 170 -21.88 -0.79 -12.03
CA LYS A 170 -22.28 0.36 -11.20
C LYS A 170 -21.43 0.46 -9.94
N GLY A 171 -20.09 0.65 -10.09
CA GLY A 171 -19.16 0.60 -8.97
C GLY A 171 -17.94 1.52 -9.11
N VAL A 172 -18.00 2.52 -10.00
CA VAL A 172 -16.87 3.46 -10.24
C VAL A 172 -16.45 4.19 -8.96
N TYR A 173 -17.39 4.46 -8.04
CA TYR A 173 -17.09 5.02 -6.72
C TYR A 173 -16.15 4.15 -5.90
N MET A 174 -16.21 2.81 -6.03
CA MET A 174 -15.27 1.89 -5.37
C MET A 174 -13.87 2.01 -5.96
N LEU A 175 -13.77 2.13 -7.29
CA LEU A 175 -12.50 2.31 -7.98
C LEU A 175 -11.80 3.61 -7.56
N LYS A 176 -12.57 4.70 -7.46
CA LYS A 176 -12.07 5.99 -6.95
C LYS A 176 -11.59 5.89 -5.50
N THR A 177 -12.28 5.14 -4.67
CA THR A 177 -11.89 4.89 -3.28
C THR A 177 -10.60 4.06 -3.20
N ALA A 178 -10.42 3.08 -4.08
CA ALA A 178 -9.21 2.26 -4.12
C ALA A 178 -7.93 3.10 -4.32
N LEU A 179 -8.02 4.19 -5.08
CA LEU A 179 -6.93 5.15 -5.23
C LEU A 179 -6.53 5.79 -3.89
N CYS A 180 -7.49 6.22 -3.08
CA CYS A 180 -7.19 6.76 -1.75
C CYS A 180 -6.59 5.70 -0.84
N VAL A 181 -7.09 4.47 -0.90
CA VAL A 181 -6.58 3.33 -0.12
C VAL A 181 -5.11 3.05 -0.47
N LEU A 182 -4.71 3.15 -1.74
CA LEU A 182 -3.32 3.03 -2.16
C LEU A 182 -2.40 3.98 -1.38
N PHE A 183 -2.73 5.27 -1.34
CA PHE A 183 -1.89 6.27 -0.65
C PHE A 183 -1.88 6.08 0.86
N VAL A 184 -3.00 5.65 1.45
CA VAL A 184 -3.06 5.28 2.86
C VAL A 184 -2.15 4.08 3.15
N MET A 185 -2.23 3.03 2.35
CA MET A 185 -1.38 1.84 2.48
C MET A 185 0.10 2.18 2.33
N LEU A 186 0.43 3.02 1.35
CA LEU A 186 1.79 3.49 1.11
C LEU A 186 2.33 4.29 2.29
N LEU A 187 1.50 5.15 2.88
CA LEU A 187 1.85 5.95 4.05
C LEU A 187 2.13 5.07 5.27
N PHE A 188 1.28 4.06 5.53
CA PHE A 188 1.47 3.09 6.60
C PHE A 188 2.77 2.32 6.43
N GLN A 189 3.03 1.81 5.24
CA GLN A 189 4.24 1.04 5.00
C GLN A 189 5.50 1.91 5.06
N GLY A 190 5.45 3.14 4.55
CA GLY A 190 6.53 4.13 4.68
C GLY A 190 6.82 4.46 6.14
N LEU A 191 5.79 4.57 6.99
CA LEU A 191 5.95 4.74 8.43
C LEU A 191 6.70 3.57 9.06
N SER A 192 6.37 2.33 8.70
CA SER A 192 7.08 1.14 9.21
C SER A 192 8.56 1.16 8.85
N VAL A 193 8.91 1.54 7.62
CA VAL A 193 10.31 1.68 7.17
C VAL A 193 11.02 2.80 7.95
N ALA A 194 10.39 3.96 8.09
CA ALA A 194 10.96 5.10 8.84
C ALA A 194 11.19 4.77 10.32
N LEU A 195 10.29 4.03 10.97
CA LEU A 195 10.45 3.56 12.35
C LEU A 195 11.66 2.63 12.49
N ARG A 196 11.86 1.70 11.56
CA ARG A 196 13.03 0.81 11.56
C ARG A 196 14.32 1.58 11.32
N ALA A 197 14.31 2.55 10.40
CA ALA A 197 15.45 3.41 10.15
C ALA A 197 15.83 4.23 11.40
N ALA A 198 14.85 4.78 12.10
CA ALA A 198 15.05 5.51 13.35
C ALA A 198 15.65 4.63 14.47
N LEU A 199 15.19 3.39 14.62
CA LEU A 199 15.77 2.42 15.57
C LEU A 199 17.22 2.09 15.21
N LYS A 200 17.54 1.87 13.93
CA LYS A 200 18.91 1.62 13.45
C LYS A 200 19.85 2.79 13.76
N LEU A 201 19.41 4.03 13.57
CA LEU A 201 20.23 5.23 13.86
C LEU A 201 20.60 5.34 15.34
N ARG A 202 19.74 4.86 16.22
CA ARG A 202 19.99 4.84 17.68
C ARG A 202 20.79 3.63 18.16
N GLY A 203 21.16 2.73 17.27
CA GLY A 203 21.88 1.50 17.63
C GLY A 203 21.00 0.42 18.29
N ASP A 204 19.67 0.62 18.26
CA ASP A 204 18.72 -0.38 18.73
C ASP A 204 18.47 -1.43 17.63
N LYS A 205 18.22 -2.68 18.04
CA LYS A 205 17.84 -3.73 17.08
C LYS A 205 16.47 -3.38 16.48
N PRO A 206 16.38 -3.15 15.16
CA PRO A 206 15.08 -2.92 14.52
C PRO A 206 14.18 -4.15 14.69
N ALA A 207 12.87 -3.96 14.58
CA ALA A 207 11.96 -5.08 14.46
C ALA A 207 12.38 -5.93 13.25
N GLU A 208 12.49 -7.23 13.46
CA GLU A 208 12.82 -8.16 12.39
C GLU A 208 11.73 -8.09 11.32
N ILE A 209 12.13 -7.96 10.05
CA ILE A 209 11.16 -7.96 8.95
C ILE A 209 10.56 -9.36 8.95
N LEU A 210 9.25 -9.45 9.15
CA LEU A 210 8.51 -10.69 9.00
C LEU A 210 8.54 -11.09 7.50
N ARG A 211 9.64 -11.69 7.08
CA ARG A 211 9.72 -12.28 5.75
C ARG A 211 8.93 -13.59 5.81
N HIS A 212 7.74 -13.60 5.23
CA HIS A 212 7.12 -14.87 4.91
C HIS A 212 7.98 -15.56 3.84
N THR A 213 8.64 -16.64 4.24
CA THR A 213 9.42 -17.53 3.38
C THR A 213 8.59 -18.18 2.26
N ASN A 214 7.29 -17.93 2.21
CA ASN A 214 6.33 -18.52 1.26
C ASN A 214 5.79 -17.54 0.21
N ILE A 215 6.25 -16.28 0.17
CA ILE A 215 6.02 -15.49 -1.05
C ILE A 215 6.99 -16.04 -2.08
N ALA A 216 6.48 -16.91 -2.96
CA ALA A 216 7.22 -17.69 -3.94
C ALA A 216 7.98 -16.86 -5.02
N PHE A 217 8.36 -15.63 -4.72
CA PHE A 217 9.01 -14.73 -5.66
C PHE A 217 10.16 -13.92 -5.04
N VAL A 218 10.66 -14.27 -3.87
CA VAL A 218 11.91 -13.69 -3.39
C VAL A 218 13.04 -14.66 -3.71
N PRO A 219 13.89 -14.36 -4.71
CA PRO A 219 15.09 -15.16 -4.93
C PRO A 219 15.91 -15.16 -3.64
N SER A 220 16.25 -16.33 -3.14
CA SER A 220 17.13 -16.52 -2.00
C SER A 220 18.58 -16.15 -2.36
N SER A 221 18.80 -14.92 -2.77
CA SER A 221 20.16 -14.43 -2.99
C SER A 221 20.73 -13.93 -1.68
N LYS A 222 21.28 -14.85 -0.92
CA LYS A 222 22.41 -14.69 0.00
C LYS A 222 22.48 -15.81 1.05
N ALA A 223 22.42 -17.03 0.58
CA ALA A 223 23.03 -18.14 1.32
C ALA A 223 24.22 -18.62 0.48
N GLY A 224 25.30 -17.90 0.51
CA GLY A 224 26.48 -18.27 -0.25
C GLY A 224 27.60 -17.28 -0.05
N GLY A 225 28.31 -17.39 1.07
CA GLY A 225 29.45 -16.53 1.28
C GLY A 225 30.06 -16.68 2.66
N SER A 226 30.31 -17.92 3.07
CA SER A 226 31.28 -18.19 4.15
C SER A 226 31.88 -19.55 3.94
N SER A 227 32.91 -19.62 3.10
CA SER A 227 33.98 -20.57 3.23
C SER A 227 35.15 -20.11 2.37
N LYS A 228 36.02 -19.33 2.91
CA LYS A 228 37.49 -19.47 2.87
C LYS A 228 38.10 -18.27 3.56
#